data_d18b0fc1e84c1be5d601e0dbe90bc63d
#
_entry.id   d18b0fc1e84c1be5d601e0dbe90bc63d
#
_cell.length_a   1.000
_cell.length_b   1.000
_cell.length_c   1.000
_cell.angle_alpha   90.00
_cell.angle_beta   90.00
_cell.angle_gamma   90.00
#
_symmetry.space_group_name_H-M   'P 1'
#
loop_
_entity.id
_entity.type
_entity.pdbx_description
1 polymer ?
#
loop_
_entity_poly.entity_id
_entity_poly.type
_entity_poly.pdbx_seq_one_letter_code
_entity_poly.pdbx_strand_id
1 'polypeptide(L)'
;AMAALSSSSFAGPPAKVADLAWMTGNWAGNLGPNQLEENWIMGEAGSIAAMVRMTGEGATSMFEMITIEEVDGSLMLHIQQWDPGMVARTEGPQEMELEAISSNSVKFKATSEGGMSSLGYSHPDGETFIIHVENPGRPVFDITLKSRSIWK
;
A
#
# COMPACT_ATOMS: atom_id res chain seq x y z
N ALA A 1 -38.93 -10.10 -22.54
CA ALA A 1 -37.75 -9.23 -22.53
C ALA A 1 -36.94 -9.55 -21.26
N MET A 2 -35.84 -10.27 -21.40
CA MET A 2 -34.88 -10.50 -20.30
C MET A 2 -33.94 -9.31 -20.26
N ALA A 3 -33.97 -8.57 -19.16
CA ALA A 3 -32.99 -7.53 -18.91
C ALA A 3 -31.67 -8.20 -18.49
N ALA A 4 -30.64 -8.04 -19.30
CA ALA A 4 -29.29 -8.43 -18.93
C ALA A 4 -28.79 -7.46 -17.84
N LEU A 5 -28.63 -7.95 -16.65
CA LEU A 5 -27.91 -7.26 -15.59
C LEU A 5 -26.43 -7.19 -16.00
N SER A 6 -26.01 -6.04 -16.48
CA SER A 6 -24.59 -5.75 -16.66
C SER A 6 -23.94 -5.68 -15.29
N SER A 7 -23.32 -6.78 -14.86
CA SER A 7 -22.39 -6.73 -13.75
C SER A 7 -21.19 -5.89 -14.20
N SER A 8 -21.04 -4.70 -13.63
CA SER A 8 -19.81 -3.94 -13.74
C SER A 8 -18.72 -4.75 -13.04
N SER A 9 -17.95 -5.51 -13.83
CA SER A 9 -16.76 -6.15 -13.33
C SER A 9 -15.75 -5.05 -12.97
N PHE A 10 -15.33 -4.98 -11.73
CA PHE A 10 -14.09 -4.31 -11.36
C PHE A 10 -12.97 -5.01 -12.14
N ALA A 11 -12.48 -4.36 -13.18
CA ALA A 11 -11.60 -4.99 -14.16
C ALA A 11 -10.13 -4.66 -13.90
N GLY A 12 -9.65 -4.89 -12.68
CA GLY A 12 -8.22 -5.02 -12.43
C GLY A 12 -7.71 -6.35 -13.02
N PRO A 13 -6.42 -6.46 -13.33
CA PRO A 13 -5.83 -7.73 -13.76
C PRO A 13 -6.05 -8.82 -12.71
N PRO A 14 -6.18 -10.10 -13.11
CA PRO A 14 -6.29 -11.21 -12.18
C PRO A 14 -5.05 -11.29 -11.27
N ALA A 15 -5.26 -11.38 -9.97
CA ALA A 15 -4.18 -11.48 -8.99
C ALA A 15 -4.70 -12.06 -7.68
N LYS A 16 -3.77 -12.62 -6.90
CA LYS A 16 -4.01 -13.13 -5.55
C LYS A 16 -3.03 -12.52 -4.56
N VAL A 17 -3.38 -12.50 -3.30
CA VAL A 17 -2.50 -12.05 -2.22
C VAL A 17 -1.20 -12.85 -2.17
N ALA A 18 -1.23 -14.14 -2.56
CA ALA A 18 -0.02 -14.96 -2.66
C ALA A 18 1.04 -14.40 -3.64
N ASP A 19 0.62 -13.64 -4.66
CA ASP A 19 1.52 -12.97 -5.61
C ASP A 19 2.31 -11.82 -4.96
N LEU A 20 1.90 -11.39 -3.77
CA LEU A 20 2.53 -10.32 -2.98
C LEU A 20 3.38 -10.83 -1.81
N ALA A 21 3.70 -12.13 -1.76
CA ALA A 21 4.47 -12.71 -0.64
C ALA A 21 5.82 -12.02 -0.39
N TRP A 22 6.42 -11.44 -1.43
CA TRP A 22 7.66 -10.67 -1.36
C TRP A 22 7.56 -9.37 -0.54
N MET A 23 6.36 -8.86 -0.28
CA MET A 23 6.14 -7.66 0.53
C MET A 23 6.30 -7.93 2.03
N THR A 24 6.12 -9.17 2.47
CA THR A 24 6.20 -9.55 3.89
C THR A 24 7.57 -9.24 4.47
N GLY A 25 7.59 -8.53 5.59
CA GLY A 25 8.81 -8.16 6.28
C GLY A 25 8.72 -6.81 6.97
N ASN A 26 9.82 -6.41 7.59
CA ASN A 26 9.99 -5.08 8.17
C ASN A 26 10.96 -4.29 7.29
N TRP A 27 10.49 -3.15 6.80
CA TRP A 27 11.20 -2.28 5.88
C TRP A 27 11.34 -0.88 6.50
N ALA A 28 12.52 -0.28 6.42
CA ALA A 28 12.74 1.05 6.98
C ALA A 28 13.70 1.88 6.13
N GLY A 29 13.49 3.19 6.10
CA GLY A 29 14.33 4.13 5.37
C GLY A 29 13.95 5.58 5.64
N ASN A 30 14.67 6.48 5.00
CA ASN A 30 14.45 7.91 5.17
C ASN A 30 13.42 8.46 4.18
N LEU A 31 12.60 9.37 4.66
CA LEU A 31 11.72 10.22 3.86
C LEU A 31 12.05 11.68 4.23
N GLY A 32 12.97 12.27 3.48
CA GLY A 32 13.57 13.56 3.84
C GLY A 32 14.25 13.48 5.21
N PRO A 33 13.95 14.39 6.15
CA PRO A 33 14.51 14.37 7.51
C PRO A 33 13.85 13.34 8.43
N ASN A 34 12.76 12.72 7.98
CA ASN A 34 11.99 11.76 8.75
C ASN A 34 12.43 10.33 8.42
N GLN A 35 12.06 9.40 9.29
CA GLN A 35 12.20 7.98 9.09
C GLN A 35 10.84 7.32 8.90
N LEU A 36 10.71 6.49 7.88
CA LEU A 36 9.52 5.70 7.60
C LEU A 36 9.83 4.22 7.82
N GLU A 37 8.94 3.52 8.47
CA GLU A 37 8.99 2.07 8.59
C GLU A 37 7.65 1.44 8.26
N GLU A 38 7.70 0.33 7.53
CA GLU A 38 6.54 -0.48 7.19
C GLU A 38 6.75 -1.91 7.66
N ASN A 39 5.80 -2.45 8.38
CA ASN A 39 5.79 -3.84 8.81
C ASN A 39 4.63 -4.56 8.13
N TRP A 40 4.95 -5.37 7.13
CA TRP A 40 4.01 -6.17 6.37
C TRP A 40 3.89 -7.56 6.97
N ILE A 41 2.70 -7.93 7.43
CA ILE A 41 2.39 -9.28 7.89
C ILE A 41 2.31 -10.25 6.71
N MET A 42 2.42 -11.54 6.99
CA MET A 42 2.30 -12.58 5.96
C MET A 42 0.87 -12.62 5.41
N GLY A 43 0.75 -12.79 4.09
CA GLY A 43 -0.55 -12.94 3.44
C GLY A 43 -1.22 -14.24 3.84
N GLU A 44 -2.49 -14.17 4.22
CA GLU A 44 -3.31 -15.31 4.62
C GLU A 44 -4.79 -14.99 4.38
N ALA A 45 -5.57 -16.04 4.07
CA ALA A 45 -7.02 -15.94 3.90
C ALA A 45 -7.48 -14.80 2.97
N GLY A 46 -6.73 -14.57 1.88
CA GLY A 46 -7.06 -13.55 0.88
C GLY A 46 -6.75 -12.12 1.28
N SER A 47 -5.91 -11.90 2.29
CA SER A 47 -5.49 -10.56 2.70
C SER A 47 -4.03 -10.48 3.11
N ILE A 48 -3.44 -9.29 2.94
CA ILE A 48 -2.14 -8.89 3.47
C ILE A 48 -2.26 -7.46 3.98
N ALA A 49 -1.54 -7.11 5.04
CA ALA A 49 -1.64 -5.79 5.64
C ALA A 49 -0.31 -5.28 6.18
N ALA A 50 -0.21 -3.96 6.30
CA ALA A 50 0.93 -3.28 6.91
C ALA A 50 0.51 -2.29 7.99
N MET A 51 1.34 -2.19 9.01
CA MET A 51 1.39 -1.07 9.92
C MET A 51 2.60 -0.21 9.57
N VAL A 52 2.37 1.07 9.41
CA VAL A 52 3.39 2.07 9.03
C VAL A 52 3.53 3.11 10.15
N ARG A 53 4.75 3.56 10.38
CA ARG A 53 5.03 4.65 11.32
C ARG A 53 6.05 5.61 10.71
N MET A 54 5.79 6.90 10.85
CA MET A 54 6.75 7.95 10.52
C MET A 54 7.23 8.64 11.80
N THR A 55 8.54 8.79 11.93
CA THR A 55 9.18 9.47 13.06
C THR A 55 10.11 10.56 12.57
N GLY A 56 10.30 11.59 13.39
CA GLY A 56 11.25 12.67 13.15
C GLY A 56 11.45 13.47 14.43
N GLU A 57 12.63 14.04 14.62
CA GLU A 57 12.98 14.86 15.79
C GLU A 57 12.67 14.18 17.14
N GLY A 58 12.82 12.84 17.19
CA GLY A 58 12.58 12.07 18.40
C GLY A 58 11.11 11.79 18.73
N ALA A 59 10.18 12.07 17.81
CA ALA A 59 8.75 11.86 18.00
C ALA A 59 8.10 11.12 16.83
N THR A 60 6.98 10.46 17.10
CA THR A 60 6.11 9.91 16.05
C THR A 60 5.22 11.03 15.51
N SER A 61 5.16 11.15 14.19
CA SER A 61 4.32 12.13 13.50
C SER A 61 3.12 11.52 12.78
N MET A 62 3.15 10.21 12.46
CA MET A 62 2.09 9.54 11.72
C MET A 62 2.09 8.04 11.99
N PHE A 63 0.89 7.47 12.05
CA PHE A 63 0.63 6.04 11.85
C PHE A 63 -0.21 5.84 10.59
N GLU A 64 0.00 4.71 9.91
CA GLU A 64 -0.78 4.36 8.73
C GLU A 64 -1.06 2.86 8.74
N MET A 65 -2.25 2.50 8.30
CA MET A 65 -2.62 1.12 8.03
C MET A 65 -2.94 0.95 6.55
N ILE A 66 -2.40 -0.12 5.97
CA ILE A 66 -2.64 -0.51 4.60
C ILE A 66 -3.17 -1.94 4.61
N THR A 67 -4.27 -2.18 3.90
CA THR A 67 -4.77 -3.53 3.65
C THR A 67 -4.86 -3.78 2.15
N ILE A 68 -4.52 -4.98 1.73
CA ILE A 68 -4.74 -5.46 0.36
C ILE A 68 -5.52 -6.76 0.46
N GLU A 69 -6.67 -6.81 -0.19
CA GLU A 69 -7.60 -7.92 -0.11
C GLU A 69 -7.98 -8.41 -1.51
N GLU A 70 -8.24 -9.72 -1.62
CA GLU A 70 -8.77 -10.32 -2.84
C GLU A 70 -10.24 -9.94 -3.01
N VAL A 71 -10.58 -9.29 -4.12
CA VAL A 71 -11.93 -8.87 -4.46
C VAL A 71 -12.19 -9.17 -5.95
N ASP A 72 -13.23 -9.96 -6.23
CA ASP A 72 -13.65 -10.30 -7.60
C ASP A 72 -12.51 -10.80 -8.51
N GLY A 73 -11.62 -11.61 -7.97
CA GLY A 73 -10.49 -12.20 -8.70
C GLY A 73 -9.30 -11.26 -8.95
N SER A 74 -9.33 -10.07 -8.35
CA SER A 74 -8.25 -9.07 -8.38
C SER A 74 -7.92 -8.61 -6.96
N LEU A 75 -7.21 -7.49 -6.81
CA LEU A 75 -6.79 -6.95 -5.51
C LEU A 75 -7.33 -5.53 -5.32
N MET A 76 -7.77 -5.25 -4.10
CA MET A 76 -8.20 -3.92 -3.65
C MET A 76 -7.33 -3.48 -2.47
N LEU A 77 -6.79 -2.26 -2.53
CA LEU A 77 -6.01 -1.66 -1.47
C LEU A 77 -6.84 -0.59 -0.76
N HIS A 78 -6.78 -0.60 0.58
CA HIS A 78 -7.26 0.49 1.41
C HIS A 78 -6.11 1.03 2.25
N ILE A 79 -6.02 2.36 2.38
CA ILE A 79 -4.99 3.05 3.13
C ILE A 79 -5.60 4.19 3.94
N GLN A 80 -5.25 4.28 5.22
CA GLN A 80 -5.67 5.36 6.10
C GLN A 80 -4.54 5.77 7.04
N GLN A 81 -4.50 7.05 7.37
CA GLN A 81 -3.48 7.66 8.24
C GLN A 81 -4.10 8.29 9.48
N TRP A 82 -3.32 8.28 10.55
CA TRP A 82 -3.66 8.87 11.84
C TRP A 82 -2.50 9.72 12.36
N ASP A 83 -2.84 10.82 13.01
CA ASP A 83 -1.92 11.53 13.88
C ASP A 83 -1.75 10.76 15.21
N PRO A 84 -0.70 11.04 16.00
CA PRO A 84 -0.56 10.47 17.34
C PRO A 84 -1.84 10.63 18.18
N GLY A 85 -2.15 9.61 18.99
CA GLY A 85 -3.38 9.55 19.75
C GLY A 85 -4.58 8.97 18.98
N MET A 86 -4.33 8.29 17.85
CA MET A 86 -5.37 7.67 16.98
C MET A 86 -6.34 8.70 16.41
N VAL A 87 -5.87 9.90 16.13
CA VAL A 87 -6.66 10.96 15.49
C VAL A 87 -6.63 10.75 13.99
N ALA A 88 -7.74 10.29 13.40
CA ALA A 88 -7.83 10.02 11.98
C ALA A 88 -7.65 11.31 11.16
N ARG A 89 -6.80 11.26 10.13
CA ARG A 89 -6.57 12.39 9.21
C ARG A 89 -7.69 12.56 8.18
N THR A 90 -8.43 11.48 7.91
CA THR A 90 -9.54 11.44 6.97
C THR A 90 -10.74 10.72 7.60
N GLU A 91 -11.94 10.95 7.08
CA GLU A 91 -13.16 10.30 7.56
C GLU A 91 -13.13 8.77 7.38
N GLY A 92 -12.46 8.31 6.32
CA GLY A 92 -12.31 6.88 6.02
C GLY A 92 -11.06 6.61 5.20
N PRO A 93 -10.80 5.35 4.87
CA PRO A 93 -9.65 4.98 4.07
C PRO A 93 -9.80 5.44 2.61
N GLN A 94 -8.66 5.72 1.96
CA GLN A 94 -8.59 5.82 0.54
C GLN A 94 -8.65 4.41 -0.07
N GLU A 95 -9.42 4.25 -1.15
CA GLU A 95 -9.58 3.00 -1.88
C GLU A 95 -8.85 3.06 -3.21
N MET A 96 -8.14 1.97 -3.56
CA MET A 96 -7.40 1.83 -4.80
C MET A 96 -7.60 0.44 -5.39
N GLU A 97 -7.78 0.35 -6.71
CA GLU A 97 -7.84 -0.91 -7.44
C GLU A 97 -6.49 -1.27 -8.05
N LEU A 98 -6.25 -2.55 -8.26
CA LEU A 98 -5.04 -3.04 -8.93
C LEU A 98 -4.99 -2.54 -10.39
N GLU A 99 -3.89 -1.88 -10.75
CA GLU A 99 -3.61 -1.42 -12.11
C GLU A 99 -2.63 -2.34 -12.83
N ALA A 100 -1.55 -2.75 -12.16
CA ALA A 100 -0.52 -3.61 -12.74
C ALA A 100 0.15 -4.46 -11.67
N ILE A 101 0.60 -5.65 -12.05
CA ILE A 101 1.33 -6.56 -11.18
C ILE A 101 2.37 -7.36 -11.98
N SER A 102 3.49 -7.61 -11.36
CA SER A 102 4.54 -8.52 -11.85
C SER A 102 5.09 -9.37 -10.70
N SER A 103 6.11 -10.17 -10.96
CA SER A 103 6.73 -11.02 -9.93
C SER A 103 7.39 -10.22 -8.78
N ASN A 104 7.71 -8.95 -8.98
CA ASN A 104 8.41 -8.11 -8.00
C ASN A 104 7.90 -6.67 -7.94
N SER A 105 6.72 -6.39 -8.49
CA SER A 105 6.11 -5.06 -8.43
C SER A 105 4.60 -5.13 -8.47
N VAL A 106 3.97 -4.14 -7.86
CA VAL A 106 2.52 -3.96 -7.87
C VAL A 106 2.21 -2.48 -7.92
N LYS A 107 1.16 -2.10 -8.66
CA LYS A 107 0.68 -0.72 -8.72
C LYS A 107 -0.83 -0.69 -8.60
N PHE A 108 -1.31 0.21 -7.76
CA PHE A 108 -2.72 0.51 -7.54
C PHE A 108 -3.04 1.93 -7.98
N LYS A 109 -4.23 2.15 -8.50
CA LYS A 109 -4.76 3.47 -8.86
C LYS A 109 -5.99 3.80 -8.03
N ALA A 110 -6.15 5.07 -7.68
CA ALA A 110 -7.27 5.54 -6.87
C ALA A 110 -8.62 5.30 -7.55
N THR A 111 -9.59 4.83 -6.76
CA THR A 111 -11.00 4.72 -7.12
C THR A 111 -11.87 5.67 -6.30
N SER A 112 -11.36 6.17 -5.17
CA SER A 112 -11.98 7.22 -4.37
C SER A 112 -11.34 8.59 -4.65
N GLU A 113 -12.10 9.65 -4.41
CA GLU A 113 -11.59 11.02 -4.56
C GLU A 113 -10.66 11.42 -3.40
N GLY A 114 -9.72 12.30 -3.71
CA GLY A 114 -8.73 12.82 -2.76
C GLY A 114 -7.54 11.88 -2.56
N GLY A 115 -6.49 12.38 -1.92
CA GLY A 115 -5.30 11.62 -1.62
C GLY A 115 -4.40 11.35 -2.84
N MET A 116 -3.73 10.21 -2.84
CA MET A 116 -2.83 9.80 -3.92
C MET A 116 -3.60 9.39 -5.17
N SER A 117 -3.06 9.66 -6.35
CA SER A 117 -3.59 9.14 -7.62
C SER A 117 -3.16 7.71 -7.88
N SER A 118 -1.95 7.34 -7.45
CA SER A 118 -1.48 5.95 -7.45
C SER A 118 -0.51 5.66 -6.33
N LEU A 119 -0.40 4.39 -5.98
CA LEU A 119 0.54 3.85 -5.02
C LEU A 119 1.07 2.52 -5.54
N GLY A 120 2.38 2.39 -5.61
CA GLY A 120 3.02 1.16 -6.06
C GLY A 120 4.15 0.74 -5.15
N TYR A 121 4.52 -0.52 -5.29
CA TYR A 121 5.63 -1.12 -4.56
C TYR A 121 6.47 -1.96 -5.51
N SER A 122 7.78 -1.97 -5.31
CA SER A 122 8.68 -2.85 -6.02
C SER A 122 9.80 -3.38 -5.13
N HIS A 123 10.34 -4.52 -5.54
CA HIS A 123 11.35 -5.28 -4.79
C HIS A 123 12.44 -5.70 -5.76
N PRO A 124 13.38 -4.78 -6.09
CA PRO A 124 14.39 -5.03 -7.11
C PRO A 124 15.42 -6.09 -6.69
N ASP A 125 15.60 -6.28 -5.39
CA ASP A 125 16.47 -7.29 -4.79
C ASP A 125 15.95 -7.69 -3.40
N GLY A 126 16.52 -8.74 -2.77
CA GLY A 126 16.04 -9.31 -1.51
C GLY A 126 16.08 -8.36 -0.29
N GLU A 127 16.68 -7.19 -0.41
CA GLU A 127 16.89 -6.26 0.71
C GLU A 127 16.27 -4.88 0.49
N THR A 128 15.77 -4.61 -0.72
CA THR A 128 15.25 -3.28 -1.10
C THR A 128 13.75 -3.33 -1.39
N PHE A 129 13.03 -2.40 -0.80
CA PHE A 129 11.59 -2.20 -0.98
C PHE A 129 11.36 -0.74 -1.35
N ILE A 130 10.78 -0.48 -2.51
CA ILE A 130 10.56 0.88 -3.00
C ILE A 130 9.07 1.15 -3.05
N ILE A 131 8.67 2.27 -2.44
CA ILE A 131 7.31 2.80 -2.49
C ILE A 131 7.28 3.85 -3.59
N HIS A 132 6.38 3.70 -4.56
CA HIS A 132 6.16 4.66 -5.64
C HIS A 132 4.89 5.45 -5.36
N VAL A 133 5.01 6.73 -5.08
CA VAL A 133 3.88 7.60 -4.74
C VAL A 133 3.61 8.60 -5.85
N GLU A 134 2.38 8.67 -6.29
CA GLU A 134 1.92 9.67 -7.25
C GLU A 134 0.74 10.46 -6.67
N ASN A 135 0.90 11.78 -6.62
CA ASN A 135 -0.16 12.69 -6.21
C ASN A 135 -0.68 13.46 -7.43
N PRO A 136 -1.96 13.87 -7.46
CA PRO A 136 -2.52 14.61 -8.57
C PRO A 136 -1.70 15.87 -8.90
N GLY A 137 -1.31 16.00 -10.19
CA GLY A 137 -0.58 17.15 -10.69
C GLY A 137 0.89 17.25 -10.24
N ARG A 138 1.45 16.19 -9.66
CA ARG A 138 2.86 16.13 -9.22
C ARG A 138 3.58 14.94 -9.86
N PRO A 139 4.92 15.03 -10.05
CA PRO A 139 5.69 13.88 -10.51
C PRO A 139 5.66 12.75 -9.48
N VAL A 140 5.81 11.51 -9.96
CA VAL A 140 6.03 10.34 -9.10
C VAL A 140 7.30 10.54 -8.29
N PHE A 141 7.27 10.20 -7.00
CA PHE A 141 8.47 10.12 -6.19
C PHE A 141 8.57 8.76 -5.51
N ASP A 142 9.81 8.33 -5.29
CA ASP A 142 10.12 7.03 -4.71
C ASP A 142 10.65 7.18 -3.30
N ILE A 143 10.22 6.26 -2.42
CA ILE A 143 10.75 6.11 -1.07
C ILE A 143 11.45 4.76 -1.02
N THR A 144 12.76 4.75 -0.82
CA THR A 144 13.56 3.52 -0.76
C THR A 144 13.73 3.08 0.68
N LEU A 145 13.20 1.89 0.98
CA LEU A 145 13.35 1.23 2.27
C LEU A 145 14.29 0.03 2.14
N LYS A 146 14.92 -0.32 3.24
CA LYS A 146 15.77 -1.50 3.37
C LYS A 146 15.19 -2.47 4.38
N SER A 147 15.44 -3.75 4.16
CA SER A 147 15.10 -4.81 5.11
C SER A 147 15.75 -4.53 6.46
N ARG A 148 14.98 -4.68 7.52
CA ARG A 148 15.42 -4.47 8.89
C ARG A 148 14.94 -5.59 9.78
N SER A 149 15.83 -6.11 10.65
CA SER A 149 15.40 -7.03 11.71
C SER A 149 14.60 -6.27 12.77
N ILE A 150 13.45 -6.82 13.15
CA ILE A 150 12.68 -6.36 14.32
C ILE A 150 13.23 -6.90 15.62
N TRP A 151 14.14 -7.85 15.55
CA TRP A 151 14.84 -8.42 16.70
C TRP A 151 16.18 -7.70 16.89
N LYS A 152 16.42 -7.25 18.08
CA LYS A 152 17.71 -6.64 18.49
C LYS A 152 18.61 -7.67 19.14
#